data_0d787e0acc9295b17cf97c9cf17bf664
#
_entry.id   0d787e0acc9295b17cf97c9cf17bf664
#
_cell.length_a   1.000
_cell.length_b   1.000
_cell.length_c   1.000
_cell.angle_alpha   90.00
_cell.angle_beta   90.00
_cell.angle_gamma   90.00
#
_symmetry.space_group_name_H-M   'P 1'
#
loop_
_entity.id
_entity.type
_entity.pdbx_description
1 polymer ?
#
loop_
_entity_poly.entity_id
_entity_poly.type
_entity_poly.pdbx_seq_one_letter_code
_entity_poly.pdbx_strand_id
1 'polypeptide(L)'
;MSDPVNHPKHYTQHPSGIECIQVTEHFNFNIGNAIKYLWRQGLKNDSLEDLKKARWYVDREISRLSKEQIADGKQWIEGISK
;
A
#
# COMPACT_ATOMS: atom_id res chain seq x y z
N MET A 1 19.98 -8.84 -16.11
CA MET A 1 19.91 -9.81 -15.02
C MET A 1 19.30 -9.15 -13.81
N SER A 2 18.36 -9.78 -13.17
CA SER A 2 17.71 -9.17 -12.01
C SER A 2 18.54 -9.39 -10.74
N ASP A 3 18.47 -8.42 -9.87
CA ASP A 3 19.11 -8.47 -8.57
C ASP A 3 18.04 -8.90 -7.56
N PRO A 4 18.16 -10.09 -6.97
CA PRO A 4 17.10 -10.58 -6.08
C PRO A 4 16.88 -9.70 -4.84
N VAL A 5 17.88 -8.91 -4.47
CA VAL A 5 17.74 -8.03 -3.32
C VAL A 5 17.07 -6.72 -3.70
N ASN A 6 17.54 -6.10 -4.77
CA ASN A 6 17.04 -4.78 -5.15
C ASN A 6 15.84 -4.85 -6.10
N HIS A 7 15.77 -5.92 -6.88
CA HIS A 7 14.72 -6.05 -7.89
C HIS A 7 14.10 -7.43 -7.80
N PRO A 8 13.36 -7.73 -6.71
CA PRO A 8 12.71 -9.03 -6.57
C PRO A 8 11.80 -9.30 -7.76
N LYS A 9 11.80 -10.54 -8.20
CA LYS A 9 11.12 -10.90 -9.44
C LYS A 9 9.65 -10.52 -9.45
N HIS A 10 8.94 -10.73 -8.33
CA HIS A 10 7.51 -10.46 -8.29
C HIS A 10 7.19 -8.97 -8.30
N TYR A 11 8.21 -8.12 -8.22
CA TYR A 11 8.01 -6.67 -8.37
C TYR A 11 8.33 -6.21 -9.79
N THR A 12 9.23 -6.91 -10.47
CA THR A 12 9.67 -6.48 -11.81
C THR A 12 8.83 -7.10 -12.91
N GLN A 13 7.95 -8.04 -12.58
CA GLN A 13 7.13 -8.70 -13.58
C GLN A 13 5.81 -8.00 -13.85
N HIS A 14 5.58 -6.87 -13.24
CA HIS A 14 4.33 -6.15 -13.43
C HIS A 14 4.22 -5.69 -14.88
N PRO A 15 3.01 -5.83 -15.48
CA PRO A 15 2.84 -5.49 -16.90
C PRO A 15 3.15 -4.03 -17.23
N SER A 16 3.08 -3.14 -16.27
CA SER A 16 3.39 -1.74 -16.51
C SER A 16 4.87 -1.50 -16.79
N GLY A 17 5.73 -2.43 -16.41
CA GLY A 17 7.16 -2.24 -16.54
C GLY A 17 7.77 -1.32 -15.50
N ILE A 18 6.96 -0.81 -14.59
CA ILE A 18 7.42 0.09 -13.54
C ILE A 18 7.76 -0.72 -12.31
N GLU A 19 8.86 -0.40 -11.65
CA GLU A 19 9.22 -1.07 -10.41
C GLU A 19 8.39 -0.50 -9.27
N CYS A 20 7.87 -1.39 -8.44
CA CYS A 20 7.01 -1.01 -7.33
C CYS A 20 7.66 0.03 -6.43
N ILE A 21 8.94 -0.15 -6.13
CA ILE A 21 9.65 0.75 -5.22
C ILE A 21 9.71 2.18 -5.75
N GLN A 22 9.71 2.34 -7.06
CA GLN A 22 9.75 3.68 -7.65
C GLN A 22 8.50 4.48 -7.32
N VAL A 23 7.43 3.79 -7.02
CA VAL A 23 6.16 4.43 -6.66
C VAL A 23 6.03 4.50 -5.14
N THR A 24 6.25 3.37 -4.46
CA THR A 24 5.97 3.29 -3.04
C THR A 24 6.90 4.14 -2.19
N GLU A 25 8.09 4.43 -2.68
CA GLU A 25 9.03 5.23 -1.89
C GLU A 25 8.54 6.67 -1.69
N HIS A 26 7.56 7.10 -2.47
CA HIS A 26 7.01 8.45 -2.36
C HIS A 26 5.83 8.53 -1.40
N PHE A 27 5.46 7.42 -0.78
CA PHE A 27 4.32 7.36 0.13
C PHE A 27 4.80 7.05 1.55
N ASN A 28 3.94 7.29 2.53
CA ASN A 28 4.29 6.91 3.89
C ASN A 28 4.27 5.38 4.01
N PHE A 29 4.68 4.89 5.17
CA PHE A 29 4.87 3.45 5.36
C PHE A 29 3.59 2.66 5.12
N ASN A 30 2.48 3.09 5.72
CA ASN A 30 1.24 2.34 5.59
C ASN A 30 0.74 2.32 4.16
N ILE A 31 0.71 3.47 3.52
CA ILE A 31 0.22 3.54 2.14
C ILE A 31 1.17 2.84 1.19
N GLY A 32 2.47 3.00 1.40
CA GLY A 32 3.45 2.31 0.56
C GLY A 32 3.29 0.80 0.63
N ASN A 33 3.04 0.27 1.83
CA ASN A 33 2.83 -1.16 1.96
C ASN A 33 1.51 -1.60 1.34
N ALA A 34 0.45 -0.81 1.48
CA ALA A 34 -0.80 -1.13 0.83
C ALA A 34 -0.62 -1.23 -0.69
N ILE A 35 0.08 -0.25 -1.26
CA ILE A 35 0.35 -0.25 -2.69
C ILE A 35 1.21 -1.45 -3.07
N LYS A 36 2.20 -1.77 -2.26
CA LYS A 36 3.07 -2.92 -2.53
C LYS A 36 2.26 -4.21 -2.65
N TYR A 37 1.34 -4.44 -1.72
CA TYR A 37 0.55 -5.66 -1.76
C TYR A 37 -0.45 -5.66 -2.90
N LEU A 38 -1.01 -4.51 -3.24
CA LEU A 38 -1.87 -4.42 -4.41
C LEU A 38 -1.09 -4.64 -5.70
N TRP A 39 0.15 -4.17 -5.72
CA TRP A 39 1.01 -4.30 -6.89
C TRP A 39 1.30 -5.76 -7.19
N ARG A 40 1.62 -6.53 -6.16
CA ARG A 40 2.07 -7.89 -6.36
C ARG A 40 0.95 -8.92 -6.41
N GLN A 41 -0.26 -8.55 -6.03
CA GLN A 41 -1.36 -9.48 -6.12
C GLN A 41 -1.56 -9.82 -7.60
N GLY A 42 -1.81 -11.06 -7.90
CA GLY A 42 -1.91 -11.49 -9.28
C GLY A 42 -0.60 -11.89 -9.91
N LEU A 43 0.53 -11.53 -9.29
CA LEU A 43 1.85 -11.96 -9.76
C LEU A 43 2.39 -13.13 -8.95
N LYS A 44 1.69 -13.47 -7.87
CA LYS A 44 2.03 -14.59 -7.00
C LYS A 44 0.80 -15.46 -6.83
N ASN A 45 0.98 -16.58 -6.14
CA ASN A 45 -0.11 -17.53 -6.00
C ASN A 45 -1.16 -17.13 -4.99
N ASP A 46 -0.87 -16.18 -4.11
CA ASP A 46 -1.76 -15.87 -3.00
C ASP A 46 -2.31 -14.45 -3.11
N SER A 47 -3.12 -14.23 -4.14
CA SER A 47 -3.72 -12.91 -4.37
C SER A 47 -4.65 -12.49 -3.24
N LEU A 48 -5.39 -13.43 -2.69
CA LEU A 48 -6.34 -13.10 -1.61
C LEU A 48 -5.61 -12.62 -0.37
N GLU A 49 -4.51 -13.28 -0.02
CA GLU A 49 -3.74 -12.85 1.13
C GLU A 49 -3.13 -11.48 0.91
N ASP A 50 -2.64 -11.20 -0.29
CA ASP A 50 -2.08 -9.89 -0.60
C ASP A 50 -3.15 -8.80 -0.48
N LEU A 51 -4.37 -9.08 -0.92
CA LEU A 51 -5.45 -8.11 -0.80
C LEU A 51 -5.81 -7.85 0.66
N LYS A 52 -5.80 -8.90 1.49
CA LYS A 52 -6.08 -8.73 2.92
C LYS A 52 -5.00 -7.91 3.60
N LYS A 53 -3.75 -8.10 3.22
CA LYS A 53 -2.66 -7.32 3.76
C LYS A 53 -2.76 -5.86 3.34
N ALA A 54 -3.11 -5.62 2.08
CA ALA A 54 -3.32 -4.25 1.62
C ALA A 54 -4.41 -3.57 2.43
N ARG A 55 -5.52 -4.30 2.66
CA ARG A 55 -6.62 -3.75 3.45
C ARG A 55 -6.18 -3.41 4.87
N TRP A 56 -5.36 -4.28 5.48
CA TRP A 56 -4.88 -4.03 6.83
C TRP A 56 -4.09 -2.72 6.90
N TYR A 57 -3.22 -2.48 5.93
CA TYR A 57 -2.43 -1.27 5.94
C TYR A 57 -3.27 -0.02 5.68
N VAL A 58 -4.28 -0.13 4.82
CA VAL A 58 -5.20 0.98 4.60
C VAL A 58 -5.96 1.29 5.89
N ASP A 59 -6.47 0.26 6.56
CA ASP A 59 -7.18 0.44 7.82
C ASP A 59 -6.28 1.07 8.87
N ARG A 60 -5.02 0.67 8.90
CA ARG A 60 -4.06 1.24 9.84
C ARG A 60 -3.87 2.73 9.59
N GLU A 61 -3.80 3.11 8.32
CA GLU A 61 -3.64 4.52 7.98
C GLU A 61 -4.88 5.33 8.32
N ILE A 62 -6.05 4.75 8.10
CA ILE A 62 -7.30 5.41 8.48
C ILE A 62 -7.30 5.67 9.99
N SER A 63 -6.88 4.69 10.77
CA SER A 63 -6.83 4.86 12.22
C SER A 63 -5.87 5.96 12.62
N ARG A 64 -4.70 6.01 11.99
CA ARG A 64 -3.70 7.02 12.31
C ARG A 64 -4.23 8.42 12.01
N LEU A 65 -4.81 8.59 10.84
CA LEU A 65 -5.32 9.90 10.44
C LEU A 65 -6.53 10.32 11.28
N SER A 66 -7.35 9.34 11.66
CA SER A 66 -8.51 9.64 12.52
C SER A 66 -8.07 10.20 13.86
N LYS A 67 -7.03 9.60 14.44
CA LYS A 67 -6.51 10.07 15.72
C LYS A 67 -5.95 11.48 15.60
N GLU A 68 -5.25 11.77 14.51
CA GLU A 68 -4.69 13.09 14.30
C GLU A 68 -5.79 14.13 14.14
N GLN A 69 -6.84 13.80 13.41
CA GLN A 69 -7.93 14.72 13.19
C GLN A 69 -8.70 15.00 14.48
N ILE A 70 -8.88 13.96 15.30
CA ILE A 70 -9.53 14.12 16.60
C ILE A 70 -8.69 15.00 17.49
N ALA A 71 -7.37 14.79 17.52
CA ALA A 71 -6.47 15.59 18.32
C ALA A 71 -6.50 17.05 17.91
N ASP A 72 -6.71 17.33 16.62
CA ASP A 72 -6.80 18.67 16.10
C ASP A 72 -8.20 19.27 16.25
N GLY A 73 -9.16 18.48 16.75
CA GLY A 73 -10.52 18.94 16.91
C GLY A 73 -11.34 18.96 15.63
N LYS A 74 -10.91 18.25 14.63
CA LYS A 74 -11.61 18.25 13.36
C LYS A 74 -12.70 17.19 13.32
N GLN A 75 -13.73 17.48 12.55
CA GLN A 75 -14.84 16.56 12.33
C GLN A 75 -14.47 15.60 11.23
N TRP A 76 -13.94 14.50 11.63
CA TRP A 76 -13.43 13.52 10.68
C TRP A 76 -14.49 12.90 9.79
N ILE A 77 -15.69 12.72 10.34
CA ILE A 77 -16.76 12.02 9.64
C ILE A 77 -17.12 12.69 8.34
N GLU A 78 -17.01 13.99 8.29
CA GLU A 78 -17.39 14.72 7.08
C GLU A 78 -16.54 14.31 5.89
N GLY A 79 -15.29 13.95 6.15
CA GLY A 79 -14.38 13.59 5.07
C GLY A 79 -14.73 12.26 4.44
N ILE A 80 -15.23 11.33 5.21
CA ILE A 80 -15.52 10.01 4.69
C ILE A 80 -16.92 9.82 4.16
N SER A 81 -17.81 10.72 4.48
CA SER A 81 -19.19 10.58 3.98
C SER A 81 -19.27 10.91 2.50
N LYS A 82 -18.16 11.17 1.90
CA LYS A 82 -18.11 11.42 0.46
C LYS A 82 -17.98 10.12 -0.34
#